data_20a9fbdde4e2193a7c2d18e2b610e5f9
#
_entry.id   20a9fbdde4e2193a7c2d18e2b610e5f9
#
_cell.length_a   1.000
_cell.length_b   1.000
_cell.length_c   1.000
_cell.angle_alpha   90.00
_cell.angle_beta   90.00
_cell.angle_gamma   90.00
#
_symmetry.space_group_name_H-M   'P 1'
#
loop_
_entity.id
_entity.type
_entity.pdbx_description
1 polymer ?
#
loop_
_entity_poly.entity_id
_entity_poly.type
_entity_poly.pdbx_seq_one_letter_code
_entity_poly.pdbx_strand_id
1 'polypeptide(L)'
;MMSTAAFVFDAYGTLFDVHAAVRRHAERAGPEHQRFSEMWRAKQLEYSWVRTLMGSYRDFWQLTEEALDHTLAQFPSVERSLRADLLSAYWTLDCYPEVPAVLKDLKSRGAKLAILSNGSPDMLAAAVKNAALDVILDDVFSVDAIRAYKTAPQVYDMVTTAYRLYPHAVSFQSSNRWDVAGAQKFGFRTVWINRSDLPDEYTDHRPDLILPSLTSL
;
A
#
# COMPACT_ATOMS: atom_id res chain seq x y z
N MET A 1 28.76 7.56 -5.05
CA MET A 1 27.36 7.32 -4.62
C MET A 1 26.98 5.92 -5.05
N MET A 2 26.50 5.06 -4.14
CA MET A 2 26.00 3.75 -4.55
C MET A 2 24.71 3.98 -5.35
N SER A 3 24.62 3.43 -6.56
CA SER A 3 23.45 3.57 -7.42
C SER A 3 22.28 2.76 -6.85
N THR A 4 21.09 3.32 -6.85
CA THR A 4 19.84 2.58 -6.57
C THR A 4 19.64 1.55 -7.68
N ALA A 5 19.56 0.28 -7.31
CA ALA A 5 19.41 -0.81 -8.27
C ALA A 5 17.92 -1.15 -8.55
N ALA A 6 17.05 -0.90 -7.58
CA ALA A 6 15.62 -1.11 -7.72
C ALA A 6 14.82 -0.06 -6.93
N PHE A 7 13.70 0.36 -7.50
CA PHE A 7 12.68 1.17 -6.85
C PHE A 7 11.49 0.25 -6.53
N VAL A 8 11.14 0.18 -5.26
CA VAL A 8 10.09 -0.69 -4.76
C VAL A 8 9.03 0.15 -4.08
N PHE A 9 7.79 -0.02 -4.48
CA PHE A 9 6.67 0.80 -4.02
C PHE A 9 5.71 -0.04 -3.17
N ASP A 10 5.27 0.52 -2.05
CA ASP A 10 4.02 0.09 -1.47
C ASP A 10 2.86 0.39 -2.44
N ALA A 11 1.77 -0.38 -2.36
CA ALA A 11 0.64 -0.22 -3.28
C ALA A 11 -0.44 0.70 -2.71
N TYR A 12 -1.12 0.25 -1.65
CA TYR A 12 -2.34 0.86 -1.11
C TYR A 12 -2.06 2.09 -0.23
N GLY A 13 -2.47 3.27 -0.72
CA GLY A 13 -2.18 4.58 -0.16
C GLY A 13 -0.96 5.25 -0.78
N THR A 14 -0.11 4.48 -1.51
CA THR A 14 1.12 4.98 -2.15
C THR A 14 0.95 5.13 -3.66
N LEU A 15 0.64 4.06 -4.36
CA LEU A 15 0.29 4.09 -5.80
C LEU A 15 -1.21 4.22 -6.02
N PHE A 16 -2.04 3.55 -5.21
CA PHE A 16 -3.49 3.50 -5.32
C PHE A 16 -4.17 4.22 -4.16
N ASP A 17 -5.16 5.04 -4.47
CA ASP A 17 -5.91 5.81 -3.47
C ASP A 17 -6.96 4.93 -2.77
N VAL A 18 -6.65 4.50 -1.55
CA VAL A 18 -7.52 3.62 -0.75
C VAL A 18 -8.86 4.26 -0.37
N HIS A 19 -8.93 5.59 -0.33
CA HIS A 19 -10.15 6.31 0.01
C HIS A 19 -11.07 6.54 -1.19
N ALA A 20 -10.58 6.30 -2.41
CA ALA A 20 -11.36 6.47 -3.63
C ALA A 20 -12.61 5.59 -3.67
N ALA A 21 -12.53 4.36 -3.12
CA ALA A 21 -13.68 3.45 -3.07
C ALA A 21 -14.89 4.08 -2.35
N VAL A 22 -14.67 4.63 -1.16
CA VAL A 22 -15.75 5.29 -0.41
C VAL A 22 -16.12 6.63 -1.03
N ARG A 23 -15.14 7.40 -1.53
CA ARG A 23 -15.38 8.70 -2.15
C ARG A 23 -16.27 8.62 -3.39
N ARG A 24 -16.17 7.55 -4.20
CA ARG A 24 -17.06 7.28 -5.34
C ARG A 24 -18.52 7.12 -4.93
N HIS A 25 -18.78 6.73 -3.69
CA HIS A 25 -20.10 6.51 -3.12
C HIS A 25 -20.45 7.50 -1.99
N ALA A 26 -19.78 8.67 -1.93
CA ALA A 26 -19.88 9.62 -0.83
C ALA A 26 -21.33 10.08 -0.54
N GLU A 27 -22.12 10.31 -1.59
CA GLU A 27 -23.53 10.73 -1.44
C GLU A 27 -24.36 9.68 -0.69
N ARG A 28 -24.18 8.39 -1.02
CA ARG A 28 -24.90 7.28 -0.37
C ARG A 28 -24.32 6.90 0.98
N ALA A 29 -23.02 7.09 1.18
CA ALA A 29 -22.35 6.88 2.47
C ALA A 29 -22.62 8.00 3.48
N GLY A 30 -23.11 9.17 3.00
CA GLY A 30 -23.53 10.28 3.83
C GLY A 30 -22.38 11.14 4.39
N PRO A 31 -22.68 12.04 5.33
CA PRO A 31 -21.73 13.08 5.78
C PRO A 31 -20.51 12.52 6.53
N GLU A 32 -20.60 11.30 7.07
CA GLU A 32 -19.48 10.65 7.76
C GLU A 32 -18.61 9.77 6.86
N HIS A 33 -18.78 9.84 5.53
CA HIS A 33 -18.09 8.97 4.57
C HIS A 33 -16.55 8.97 4.72
N GLN A 34 -15.95 10.10 5.09
CA GLN A 34 -14.52 10.18 5.34
C GLN A 34 -14.12 9.37 6.58
N ARG A 35 -14.79 9.57 7.72
CA ARG A 35 -14.54 8.80 8.95
C ARG A 35 -14.80 7.31 8.75
N PHE A 36 -15.83 6.98 7.97
CA PHE A 36 -16.11 5.60 7.57
C PHE A 36 -14.93 5.00 6.79
N SER A 37 -14.40 5.72 5.80
CA SER A 37 -13.25 5.29 5.00
C SER A 37 -11.99 5.10 5.85
N GLU A 38 -11.72 6.03 6.76
CA GLU A 38 -10.59 5.97 7.70
C GLU A 38 -10.72 4.76 8.65
N MET A 39 -11.91 4.52 9.19
CA MET A 39 -12.17 3.35 10.05
C MET A 39 -11.97 2.04 9.29
N TRP A 40 -12.50 1.93 8.08
CA TRP A 40 -12.33 0.75 7.24
C TRP A 40 -10.85 0.46 7.01
N ARG A 41 -10.07 1.49 6.62
CA ARG A 41 -8.62 1.35 6.43
C ARG A 41 -7.89 0.98 7.72
N ALA A 42 -8.21 1.61 8.83
CA ALA A 42 -7.61 1.32 10.14
C ALA A 42 -7.83 -0.15 10.54
N LYS A 43 -9.04 -0.70 10.33
CA LYS A 43 -9.36 -2.09 10.65
C LYS A 43 -8.66 -3.10 9.74
N GLN A 44 -8.49 -2.81 8.46
CA GLN A 44 -7.67 -3.65 7.57
C GLN A 44 -6.24 -3.80 8.12
N LEU A 45 -5.62 -2.69 8.52
CA LEU A 45 -4.26 -2.69 9.05
C LEU A 45 -4.18 -3.38 10.42
N GLU A 46 -5.06 -3.04 11.35
CA GLU A 46 -5.14 -3.66 12.67
C GLU A 46 -5.25 -5.19 12.55
N TYR A 47 -6.16 -5.68 11.70
CA TYR A 47 -6.35 -7.12 11.50
C TYR A 47 -5.12 -7.78 10.91
N SER A 48 -4.44 -7.14 9.97
CA SER A 48 -3.21 -7.66 9.36
C SER A 48 -2.09 -7.82 10.40
N TRP A 49 -1.89 -6.84 11.27
CA TRP A 49 -0.87 -6.88 12.32
C TRP A 49 -1.20 -7.92 13.40
N VAL A 50 -2.42 -7.91 13.90
CA VAL A 50 -2.86 -8.85 14.94
C VAL A 50 -2.76 -10.28 14.44
N ARG A 51 -3.18 -10.56 13.19
CA ARG A 51 -3.09 -11.90 12.61
C ARG A 51 -1.65 -12.36 12.37
N THR A 52 -0.75 -11.46 12.02
CA THR A 52 0.68 -11.76 11.94
C THR A 52 1.24 -12.16 13.31
N LEU A 53 0.93 -11.38 14.35
CA LEU A 53 1.37 -11.66 15.73
C LEU A 53 0.79 -12.95 16.28
N MET A 54 -0.46 -13.29 15.93
CA MET A 54 -1.10 -14.55 16.36
C MET A 54 -0.63 -15.77 15.53
N GLY A 55 0.10 -15.58 14.42
CA GLY A 55 0.38 -16.66 13.49
C GLY A 55 -0.86 -17.23 12.78
N SER A 56 -1.93 -16.43 12.66
CA SER A 56 -3.24 -16.83 12.10
C SER A 56 -3.54 -16.05 10.82
N TYR A 57 -2.78 -16.35 9.77
CA TYR A 57 -2.88 -15.65 8.49
C TYR A 57 -4.25 -15.89 7.81
N ARG A 58 -4.81 -14.84 7.26
CA ARG A 58 -5.83 -14.80 6.21
C ARG A 58 -5.36 -13.84 5.13
N ASP A 59 -5.77 -14.02 3.88
CA ASP A 59 -5.42 -13.11 2.81
C ASP A 59 -6.05 -11.72 3.02
N PHE A 60 -5.46 -10.71 2.37
CA PHE A 60 -5.84 -9.32 2.62
C PHE A 60 -7.24 -8.98 2.08
N TRP A 61 -7.76 -9.72 1.10
CA TRP A 61 -9.13 -9.54 0.65
C TRP A 61 -10.12 -9.92 1.74
N GLN A 62 -9.94 -11.07 2.38
CA GLN A 62 -10.76 -11.48 3.51
C GLN A 62 -10.72 -10.47 4.65
N LEU A 63 -9.54 -9.89 4.94
CA LEU A 63 -9.43 -8.81 5.94
C LEU A 63 -10.15 -7.54 5.50
N THR A 64 -10.13 -7.22 4.20
CA THR A 64 -10.85 -6.08 3.63
C THR A 64 -12.36 -6.24 3.81
N GLU A 65 -12.90 -7.44 3.56
CA GLU A 65 -14.31 -7.75 3.77
C GLU A 65 -14.69 -7.71 5.26
N GLU A 66 -13.93 -8.38 6.13
CA GLU A 66 -14.15 -8.39 7.59
C GLU A 66 -14.11 -6.96 8.18
N ALA A 67 -13.14 -6.14 7.73
CA ALA A 67 -13.00 -4.76 8.16
C ALA A 67 -14.19 -3.89 7.70
N LEU A 68 -14.69 -4.12 6.47
CA LEU A 68 -15.87 -3.42 5.98
C LEU A 68 -17.12 -3.80 6.78
N ASP A 69 -17.33 -5.08 7.05
CA ASP A 69 -18.48 -5.55 7.84
C ASP A 69 -18.48 -4.96 9.26
N HIS A 70 -17.30 -4.90 9.90
CA HIS A 70 -17.12 -4.22 11.18
C HIS A 70 -17.46 -2.72 11.08
N THR A 71 -16.93 -2.05 10.05
CA THR A 71 -17.15 -0.61 9.86
C THR A 71 -18.62 -0.30 9.60
N LEU A 72 -19.32 -1.07 8.76
CA LEU A 72 -20.76 -0.94 8.54
C LEU A 72 -21.57 -1.12 9.83
N ALA A 73 -21.11 -1.97 10.74
CA ALA A 73 -21.76 -2.14 12.04
C ALA A 73 -21.54 -0.93 12.97
N GLN A 74 -20.41 -0.23 12.86
CA GLN A 74 -20.09 0.99 13.64
C GLN A 74 -20.76 2.26 13.09
N PHE A 75 -21.14 2.27 11.82
CA PHE A 75 -21.77 3.40 11.13
C PHE A 75 -23.18 3.01 10.64
N PRO A 76 -24.18 2.95 11.54
CA PRO A 76 -25.54 2.52 11.17
C PRO A 76 -26.26 3.50 10.24
N SER A 77 -25.74 4.71 10.07
CA SER A 77 -26.19 5.71 9.08
C SER A 77 -25.81 5.34 7.64
N VAL A 78 -24.82 4.47 7.46
CA VAL A 78 -24.40 3.97 6.14
C VAL A 78 -25.19 2.70 5.82
N GLU A 79 -25.89 2.71 4.68
CA GLU A 79 -26.70 1.57 4.26
C GLU A 79 -25.86 0.31 4.01
N ARG A 80 -26.24 -0.81 4.61
CA ARG A 80 -25.58 -2.10 4.38
C ARG A 80 -25.61 -2.57 2.93
N SER A 81 -26.58 -2.09 2.14
CA SER A 81 -26.66 -2.34 0.70
C SER A 81 -25.45 -1.85 -0.08
N LEU A 82 -24.72 -0.84 0.48
CA LEU A 82 -23.45 -0.34 -0.11
C LEU A 82 -22.29 -1.33 -0.08
N ARG A 83 -22.36 -2.39 0.71
CA ARG A 83 -21.26 -3.33 0.90
C ARG A 83 -20.69 -3.85 -0.42
N ALA A 84 -21.53 -4.33 -1.31
CA ALA A 84 -21.10 -4.90 -2.59
C ALA A 84 -20.45 -3.84 -3.50
N ASP A 85 -21.03 -2.64 -3.54
CA ASP A 85 -20.52 -1.53 -4.34
C ASP A 85 -19.14 -1.04 -3.85
N LEU A 86 -18.97 -0.93 -2.53
CA LEU A 86 -17.70 -0.56 -1.91
C LEU A 86 -16.59 -1.59 -2.15
N LEU A 87 -16.91 -2.87 -2.04
CA LEU A 87 -15.95 -3.94 -2.36
C LEU A 87 -15.59 -3.93 -3.84
N SER A 88 -16.58 -3.77 -4.74
CA SER A 88 -16.34 -3.65 -6.18
C SER A 88 -15.44 -2.45 -6.50
N ALA A 89 -15.70 -1.29 -5.87
CA ALA A 89 -14.88 -0.10 -6.05
C ALA A 89 -13.45 -0.27 -5.52
N TYR A 90 -13.26 -1.10 -4.49
CA TYR A 90 -11.94 -1.41 -3.94
C TYR A 90 -11.09 -2.29 -4.88
N TRP A 91 -11.71 -3.15 -5.69
CA TRP A 91 -11.04 -3.92 -6.74
C TRP A 91 -10.46 -3.05 -7.85
N THR A 92 -11.10 -1.92 -8.14
CA THR A 92 -10.77 -1.02 -9.25
C THR A 92 -10.35 0.36 -8.74
N LEU A 93 -9.47 0.38 -7.72
CA LEU A 93 -8.95 1.64 -7.19
C LEU A 93 -8.21 2.43 -8.27
N ASP A 94 -8.42 3.74 -8.25
CA ASP A 94 -7.65 4.67 -9.06
C ASP A 94 -6.22 4.78 -8.51
N CYS A 95 -5.23 4.82 -9.39
CA CYS A 95 -3.91 5.27 -8.98
C CYS A 95 -3.89 6.80 -8.84
N TYR A 96 -2.95 7.30 -8.03
CA TYR A 96 -2.73 8.75 -7.97
C TYR A 96 -2.29 9.28 -9.33
N PRO A 97 -2.69 10.51 -9.71
CA PRO A 97 -2.53 11.03 -11.07
C PRO A 97 -1.09 11.05 -11.58
N GLU A 98 -0.12 11.26 -10.69
CA GLU A 98 1.29 11.31 -11.06
C GLU A 98 1.94 9.95 -11.30
N VAL A 99 1.35 8.87 -10.78
CA VAL A 99 1.97 7.53 -10.75
C VAL A 99 2.41 7.04 -12.13
N PRO A 100 1.56 7.04 -13.18
CA PRO A 100 1.97 6.51 -14.47
C PRO A 100 3.14 7.28 -15.09
N ALA A 101 3.17 8.60 -14.92
CA ALA A 101 4.23 9.44 -15.49
C ALA A 101 5.57 9.21 -14.76
N VAL A 102 5.55 9.17 -13.42
CA VAL A 102 6.74 8.93 -12.61
C VAL A 102 7.32 7.54 -12.87
N LEU A 103 6.49 6.50 -12.90
CA LEU A 103 7.00 5.15 -13.15
C LEU A 103 7.57 5.00 -14.56
N LYS A 104 6.96 5.62 -15.57
CA LYS A 104 7.50 5.65 -16.95
C LYS A 104 8.85 6.37 -17.01
N ASP A 105 9.02 7.49 -16.31
CA ASP A 105 10.28 8.23 -16.26
C ASP A 105 11.37 7.38 -15.61
N LEU A 106 11.11 6.80 -14.43
CA LEU A 106 12.03 5.89 -13.75
C LEU A 106 12.42 4.71 -14.65
N LYS A 107 11.45 4.13 -15.36
CA LYS A 107 11.70 3.03 -16.30
C LYS A 107 12.60 3.45 -17.47
N SER A 108 12.37 4.65 -18.03
CA SER A 108 13.17 5.19 -19.12
C SER A 108 14.64 5.43 -18.72
N ARG A 109 14.87 5.68 -17.43
CA ARG A 109 16.23 5.80 -16.84
C ARG A 109 16.87 4.44 -16.52
N GLY A 110 16.22 3.32 -16.90
CA GLY A 110 16.73 1.97 -16.71
C GLY A 110 16.49 1.41 -15.31
N ALA A 111 15.62 2.02 -14.50
CA ALA A 111 15.31 1.54 -13.17
C ALA A 111 14.53 0.22 -13.21
N LYS A 112 14.81 -0.69 -12.27
CA LYS A 112 13.96 -1.85 -11.98
C LYS A 112 12.86 -1.42 -11.04
N LEU A 113 11.59 -1.69 -11.42
CA LEU A 113 10.41 -1.21 -10.70
C LEU A 113 9.57 -2.38 -10.19
N ALA A 114 9.25 -2.37 -8.90
CA ALA A 114 8.38 -3.39 -8.32
C ALA A 114 7.40 -2.83 -7.30
N ILE A 115 6.32 -3.58 -7.08
CA ILE A 115 5.44 -3.42 -5.92
C ILE A 115 5.82 -4.43 -4.84
N LEU A 116 5.78 -4.02 -3.57
CA LEU A 116 5.77 -4.88 -2.40
C LEU A 116 4.57 -4.51 -1.54
N SER A 117 3.60 -5.41 -1.39
CA SER A 117 2.30 -5.06 -0.83
C SER A 117 1.71 -6.13 0.08
N ASN A 118 0.90 -5.68 1.04
CA ASN A 118 0.01 -6.51 1.86
C ASN A 118 -1.17 -7.08 1.07
N GLY A 119 -1.49 -6.53 -0.11
CA GLY A 119 -2.60 -7.00 -0.95
C GLY A 119 -2.44 -8.44 -1.42
N SER A 120 -3.56 -9.16 -1.58
CA SER A 120 -3.55 -10.49 -2.19
C SER A 120 -3.15 -10.41 -3.67
N PRO A 121 -2.67 -11.51 -4.28
CA PRO A 121 -2.25 -11.51 -5.68
C PRO A 121 -3.32 -11.00 -6.63
N ASP A 122 -4.57 -11.46 -6.47
CA ASP A 122 -5.68 -11.07 -7.34
C ASP A 122 -6.05 -9.58 -7.21
N MET A 123 -6.05 -9.05 -5.98
CA MET A 123 -6.27 -7.61 -5.75
C MET A 123 -5.20 -6.77 -6.45
N LEU A 124 -3.94 -7.16 -6.33
CA LEU A 124 -2.82 -6.43 -6.95
C LEU A 124 -2.89 -6.52 -8.47
N ALA A 125 -3.17 -7.71 -9.01
CA ALA A 125 -3.32 -7.90 -10.45
C ALA A 125 -4.44 -7.03 -11.03
N ALA A 126 -5.59 -6.96 -10.34
CA ALA A 126 -6.71 -6.12 -10.75
C ALA A 126 -6.35 -4.62 -10.72
N ALA A 127 -5.77 -4.13 -9.62
CA ALA A 127 -5.39 -2.72 -9.47
C ALA A 127 -4.30 -2.30 -10.49
N VAL A 128 -3.26 -3.12 -10.67
CA VAL A 128 -2.17 -2.88 -11.62
C VAL A 128 -2.69 -2.84 -13.06
N LYS A 129 -3.57 -3.78 -13.43
CA LYS A 129 -4.19 -3.83 -14.75
C LYS A 129 -5.12 -2.65 -15.00
N ASN A 130 -5.94 -2.29 -14.00
CA ASN A 130 -6.86 -1.14 -14.10
C ASN A 130 -6.11 0.18 -14.33
N ALA A 131 -4.94 0.33 -13.72
CA ALA A 131 -4.08 1.50 -13.87
C ALA A 131 -3.12 1.42 -15.08
N ALA A 132 -3.15 0.34 -15.89
CA ALA A 132 -2.23 0.06 -16.99
C ALA A 132 -0.74 0.15 -16.56
N LEU A 133 -0.43 -0.33 -15.36
CA LEU A 133 0.93 -0.38 -14.82
C LEU A 133 1.64 -1.72 -15.11
N ASP A 134 0.91 -2.71 -15.57
CA ASP A 134 1.41 -4.05 -15.93
C ASP A 134 2.48 -4.04 -17.02
N VAL A 135 2.47 -3.03 -17.89
CA VAL A 135 3.47 -2.83 -18.95
C VAL A 135 4.71 -2.03 -18.49
N ILE A 136 4.71 -1.53 -17.25
CA ILE A 136 5.76 -0.67 -16.70
C ILE A 136 6.53 -1.37 -15.58
N LEU A 137 5.80 -2.04 -14.69
CA LEU A 137 6.37 -2.76 -13.55
C LEU A 137 7.09 -4.03 -14.00
N ASP A 138 8.21 -4.34 -13.36
CA ASP A 138 8.93 -5.59 -13.59
C ASP A 138 8.38 -6.74 -12.75
N ASP A 139 7.98 -6.45 -11.48
CA ASP A 139 7.50 -7.45 -10.55
C ASP A 139 6.45 -6.89 -9.59
N VAL A 140 5.60 -7.78 -9.07
CA VAL A 140 4.61 -7.48 -8.03
C VAL A 140 4.72 -8.54 -6.93
N PHE A 141 5.25 -8.15 -5.78
CA PHE A 141 5.40 -9.00 -4.62
C PHE A 141 4.19 -8.86 -3.69
N SER A 142 3.47 -9.95 -3.49
CA SER A 142 2.42 -10.07 -2.47
C SER A 142 2.95 -10.82 -1.26
N VAL A 143 2.66 -10.30 -0.07
CA VAL A 143 2.98 -10.98 1.20
C VAL A 143 2.26 -12.32 1.38
N ASP A 144 1.28 -12.61 0.53
CA ASP A 144 0.53 -13.88 0.54
C ASP A 144 1.47 -15.09 0.37
N ALA A 145 2.56 -14.91 -0.41
CA ALA A 145 3.57 -15.94 -0.64
C ALA A 145 4.27 -16.41 0.66
N ILE A 146 4.38 -15.56 1.66
CA ILE A 146 5.05 -15.86 2.93
C ILE A 146 4.10 -15.89 4.13
N ARG A 147 2.81 -15.58 3.91
CA ARG A 147 1.73 -15.59 4.92
C ARG A 147 2.05 -14.76 6.17
N ALA A 148 2.67 -13.60 5.98
CA ALA A 148 2.97 -12.62 7.03
C ALA A 148 2.88 -11.21 6.46
N TYR A 149 2.33 -10.28 7.23
CA TYR A 149 2.16 -8.89 6.79
C TYR A 149 3.36 -8.01 7.13
N LYS A 150 3.50 -6.89 6.42
CA LYS A 150 4.37 -5.79 6.85
C LYS A 150 4.00 -5.41 8.30
N THR A 151 4.92 -5.21 9.22
CA THR A 151 6.34 -4.91 9.03
C THR A 151 7.28 -6.09 9.38
N ALA A 152 6.82 -7.32 9.24
CA ALA A 152 7.67 -8.49 9.46
C ALA A 152 8.88 -8.44 8.50
N PRO A 153 10.14 -8.60 9.00
CA PRO A 153 11.35 -8.44 8.18
C PRO A 153 11.40 -9.32 6.92
N GLN A 154 10.86 -10.55 7.00
CA GLN A 154 10.81 -11.48 5.88
C GLN A 154 9.99 -10.95 4.69
N VAL A 155 9.10 -9.97 4.91
CA VAL A 155 8.37 -9.30 3.82
C VAL A 155 9.33 -8.51 2.93
N TYR A 156 10.21 -7.71 3.54
CA TYR A 156 11.19 -6.91 2.80
C TYR A 156 12.26 -7.79 2.15
N ASP A 157 12.60 -8.92 2.81
CA ASP A 157 13.55 -9.90 2.28
C ASP A 157 13.07 -10.58 0.99
N MET A 158 11.78 -10.61 0.69
CA MET A 158 11.27 -11.09 -0.59
C MET A 158 11.92 -10.39 -1.77
N VAL A 159 12.13 -9.06 -1.67
CA VAL A 159 12.75 -8.25 -2.72
C VAL A 159 14.24 -8.53 -2.82
N THR A 160 14.95 -8.51 -1.69
CA THR A 160 16.41 -8.73 -1.66
C THR A 160 16.77 -10.12 -2.16
N THR A 161 16.01 -11.12 -1.78
CA THR A 161 16.18 -12.50 -2.25
C THR A 161 15.89 -12.62 -3.75
N ALA A 162 14.76 -12.10 -4.23
CA ALA A 162 14.38 -12.21 -5.64
C ALA A 162 15.37 -11.51 -6.58
N TYR A 163 15.86 -10.34 -6.18
CA TYR A 163 16.75 -9.51 -6.99
C TYR A 163 18.24 -9.75 -6.71
N ARG A 164 18.57 -10.54 -5.68
CA ARG A 164 19.94 -10.77 -5.20
C ARG A 164 20.65 -9.46 -4.89
N LEU A 165 19.95 -8.55 -4.23
CA LEU A 165 20.44 -7.22 -3.87
C LEU A 165 20.71 -7.13 -2.36
N TYR A 166 21.67 -6.30 -2.00
CA TYR A 166 21.80 -5.86 -0.61
C TYR A 166 20.68 -4.84 -0.29
N PRO A 167 20.17 -4.81 0.94
CA PRO A 167 19.06 -3.91 1.31
C PRO A 167 19.27 -2.45 0.90
N HIS A 168 20.44 -1.89 1.15
CA HIS A 168 20.78 -0.49 0.84
C HIS A 168 20.79 -0.15 -0.67
N ALA A 169 20.75 -1.13 -1.56
CA ALA A 169 20.63 -0.93 -3.01
C ALA A 169 19.17 -0.79 -3.47
N VAL A 170 18.19 -1.02 -2.57
CA VAL A 170 16.77 -0.86 -2.82
C VAL A 170 16.31 0.50 -2.29
N SER A 171 15.65 1.29 -3.15
CA SER A 171 14.88 2.47 -2.73
C SER A 171 13.42 2.05 -2.52
N PHE A 172 12.89 2.25 -1.33
CA PHE A 172 11.53 1.88 -0.96
C PHE A 172 10.66 3.11 -0.72
N GLN A 173 9.54 3.21 -1.43
CA GLN A 173 8.61 4.32 -1.37
C GLN A 173 7.30 3.87 -0.74
N SER A 174 6.87 4.55 0.33
CA SER A 174 5.56 4.33 0.93
C SER A 174 4.97 5.61 1.51
N SER A 175 3.66 5.78 1.40
CA SER A 175 2.92 6.83 2.11
C SER A 175 2.56 6.41 3.54
N ASN A 176 2.68 5.12 3.84
CA ASN A 176 2.42 4.58 5.16
C ASN A 176 3.68 4.70 6.02
N ARG A 177 3.68 5.63 7.00
CA ARG A 177 4.89 5.92 7.80
C ARG A 177 5.39 4.70 8.58
N TRP A 178 4.49 3.84 9.07
CA TRP A 178 4.82 2.57 9.73
C TRP A 178 5.56 1.59 8.79
N ASP A 179 5.20 1.56 7.51
CA ASP A 179 5.85 0.72 6.50
C ASP A 179 7.26 1.23 6.17
N VAL A 180 7.41 2.55 6.07
CA VAL A 180 8.71 3.21 5.93
C VAL A 180 9.62 2.86 7.11
N ALA A 181 9.10 2.87 8.35
CA ALA A 181 9.87 2.48 9.54
C ALA A 181 10.34 1.02 9.48
N GLY A 182 9.45 0.11 9.08
CA GLY A 182 9.81 -1.31 8.91
C GLY A 182 10.86 -1.53 7.83
N ALA A 183 10.73 -0.88 6.67
CA ALA A 183 11.67 -0.96 5.58
C ALA A 183 13.05 -0.36 5.96
N GLN A 184 13.06 0.76 6.67
CA GLN A 184 14.29 1.39 7.19
C GLN A 184 14.98 0.46 8.20
N LYS A 185 14.23 -0.13 9.13
CA LYS A 185 14.77 -1.10 10.08
C LYS A 185 15.38 -2.32 9.38
N PHE A 186 14.81 -2.74 8.27
CA PHE A 186 15.36 -3.82 7.46
C PHE A 186 16.64 -3.42 6.70
N GLY A 187 16.84 -2.14 6.44
CA GLY A 187 18.04 -1.58 5.80
C GLY A 187 17.85 -1.06 4.37
N PHE A 188 16.62 -0.88 3.92
CA PHE A 188 16.33 -0.19 2.66
C PHE A 188 16.64 1.30 2.77
N ARG A 189 16.91 1.95 1.63
CA ARG A 189 16.84 3.41 1.50
C ARG A 189 15.37 3.78 1.36
N THR A 190 14.86 4.62 2.24
CA THR A 190 13.45 4.84 2.40
C THR A 190 13.01 6.25 2.03
N VAL A 191 11.88 6.34 1.32
CA VAL A 191 11.25 7.61 0.96
C VAL A 191 9.82 7.57 1.52
N TRP A 192 9.53 8.49 2.44
CA TRP A 192 8.18 8.70 2.92
C TRP A 192 7.43 9.67 2.01
N ILE A 193 6.38 9.19 1.38
CA ILE A 193 5.48 10.02 0.55
C ILE A 193 4.39 10.58 1.44
N ASN A 194 4.69 11.70 2.09
CA ASN A 194 3.81 12.36 3.06
C ASN A 194 2.78 13.27 2.36
N ARG A 195 1.76 12.68 1.74
CA ARG A 195 0.75 13.40 0.96
C ARG A 195 -0.13 14.33 1.77
N SER A 196 -0.26 14.08 3.06
CA SER A 196 -1.19 14.79 3.95
C SER A 196 -0.49 15.69 4.97
N ASP A 197 0.82 15.91 4.79
CA ASP A 197 1.66 16.72 5.70
C ASP A 197 1.48 16.32 7.18
N LEU A 198 1.47 15.01 7.43
CA LEU A 198 1.35 14.46 8.77
C LEU A 198 2.63 14.67 9.58
N PRO A 199 2.52 14.82 10.91
CA PRO A 199 3.70 14.83 11.77
C PRO A 199 4.46 13.51 11.69
N ASP A 200 5.80 13.58 11.84
CA ASP A 200 6.64 12.39 11.86
C ASP A 200 6.43 11.57 13.15
N GLU A 201 6.53 10.26 13.00
CA GLU A 201 6.46 9.27 14.08
C GLU A 201 7.59 8.23 13.91
N TYR A 202 7.80 7.30 14.85
CA TYR A 202 8.92 6.35 14.82
C TYR A 202 10.26 7.04 14.63
N THR A 203 10.58 7.99 15.51
CA THR A 203 11.73 8.89 15.39
C THR A 203 13.09 8.19 15.47
N ASP A 204 13.13 6.95 15.92
CA ASP A 204 14.27 6.02 15.92
C ASP A 204 14.47 5.30 14.56
N HIS A 205 13.48 5.39 13.65
CA HIS A 205 13.49 4.83 12.28
C HIS A 205 13.11 5.90 11.25
N ARG A 206 13.93 6.95 11.15
CA ARG A 206 13.66 8.09 10.27
C ARG A 206 13.79 7.69 8.80
N PRO A 207 12.91 8.20 7.92
CA PRO A 207 13.08 8.05 6.48
C PRO A 207 14.35 8.77 6.00
N ASP A 208 14.98 8.26 4.94
CA ASP A 208 16.11 8.95 4.29
C ASP A 208 15.64 10.20 3.54
N LEU A 209 14.40 10.21 3.06
CA LEU A 209 13.81 11.33 2.33
C LEU A 209 12.30 11.42 2.63
N ILE A 210 11.80 12.65 2.71
CA ILE A 210 10.35 12.94 2.85
C ILE A 210 9.94 13.78 1.63
N LEU A 211 8.91 13.34 0.92
CA LEU A 211 8.36 14.00 -0.27
C LEU A 211 6.84 14.16 -0.15
N PRO A 212 6.27 15.26 -0.66
CA PRO A 212 4.82 15.47 -0.63
C PRO A 212 4.07 14.59 -1.66
N SER A 213 4.75 14.12 -2.70
CA SER A 213 4.22 13.23 -3.73
C SER A 213 5.36 12.48 -4.43
N LEU A 214 5.02 11.52 -5.28
CA LEU A 214 6.01 10.81 -6.10
C LEU A 214 6.65 11.69 -7.20
N THR A 215 6.06 12.84 -7.52
CA THR A 215 6.54 13.75 -8.60
C THR A 215 7.99 14.21 -8.40
N SER A 216 8.47 14.23 -7.16
CA SER A 216 9.80 14.68 -6.81
C SER A 216 10.84 13.53 -6.70
N LEU A 217 10.49 12.32 -7.11
CA LEU A 217 11.34 11.14 -7.12
C LEU A 217 12.17 11.06 -8.42
#